data_d615932804e38d7993f7d51150bfffaf
#
_entry.id   d615932804e38d7993f7d51150bfffaf
#
_cell.length_a   1.000
_cell.length_b   1.000
_cell.length_c   1.000
_cell.angle_alpha   90.00
_cell.angle_beta   90.00
_cell.angle_gamma   90.00
#
_symmetry.space_group_name_H-M   'P 1'
#
loop_
_entity.id
_entity.type
_entity.pdbx_description
1 polymer ?
#
loop_
_entity_poly.entity_id
_entity_poly.type
_entity_poly.pdbx_seq_one_letter_code
_entity_poly.pdbx_strand_id
1 'polypeptide(L)'
;MSNNTFTFNANVYNGSFIKNDGSTRQMRFLKESAVPQSLRGTGIKPRYLDSKHEVVFDLDQNGWRVFNHDRVVDQPTHTRQEVTING
;
A
#
# COMPACT_ATOMS: atom_id res chain seq x y z
N MET A 1 17.88 20.26 -2.41
CA MET A 1 17.02 19.08 -2.37
C MET A 1 15.71 19.43 -1.69
N SER A 2 14.66 19.30 -2.41
CA SER A 2 13.35 19.51 -1.81
C SER A 2 12.88 18.20 -1.17
N ASN A 3 12.59 18.27 0.11
CA ASN A 3 11.90 17.17 0.79
C ASN A 3 10.41 17.41 0.61
N ASN A 4 9.84 16.73 -0.37
CA ASN A 4 8.41 16.80 -0.57
C ASN A 4 7.74 15.84 0.40
N THR A 5 7.10 16.41 1.40
CA THR A 5 6.32 15.63 2.36
C THR A 5 4.85 15.88 2.09
N PHE A 6 4.09 14.80 1.98
CA PHE A 6 2.66 14.87 1.74
C PHE A 6 1.94 14.37 2.99
N THR A 7 1.07 15.21 3.54
CA THR A 7 0.26 14.85 4.70
C THR A 7 -1.20 14.95 4.33
N PHE A 8 -1.94 13.89 4.55
CA PHE A 8 -3.35 13.81 4.18
C PHE A 8 -4.06 12.75 5.02
N ASN A 9 -5.38 12.83 5.07
CA ASN A 9 -6.19 11.83 5.77
C ASN A 9 -6.59 10.73 4.79
N ALA A 10 -6.41 9.49 5.20
CA ALA A 10 -6.74 8.34 4.37
C ALA A 10 -7.10 7.13 5.22
N ASN A 11 -7.73 6.16 4.59
CA ASN A 11 -7.95 4.86 5.21
C ASN A 11 -6.65 4.07 5.13
N VAL A 12 -6.05 3.80 6.28
CA VAL A 12 -4.84 2.99 6.37
C VAL A 12 -5.27 1.55 6.66
N TYR A 13 -4.87 0.66 5.78
CA TYR A 13 -5.20 -0.75 5.89
C TYR A 13 -4.09 -1.49 6.60
N ASN A 14 -4.49 -2.41 7.47
CA ASN A 14 -3.57 -3.31 8.17
C ASN A 14 -3.95 -4.73 7.83
N GLY A 15 -3.00 -5.50 7.36
CA GLY A 15 -3.23 -6.90 7.03
C GLY A 15 -1.99 -7.73 7.27
N SER A 16 -2.18 -9.04 7.39
CA SER A 16 -1.09 -10.00 7.51
C SER A 16 -1.09 -10.90 6.29
N PHE A 17 0.07 -11.16 5.74
CA PHE A 17 0.18 -12.02 4.58
C PHE A 17 1.39 -12.94 4.69
N ILE A 18 1.36 -14.02 3.91
CA ILE A 18 2.40 -15.05 3.92
C ILE A 18 3.46 -14.68 2.89
N LYS A 19 4.70 -14.61 3.34
CA LYS A 19 5.84 -14.35 2.48
C LYS A 19 6.26 -15.62 1.74
N ASN A 20 7.14 -15.46 0.77
CA ASN A 20 7.64 -16.60 -0.02
C ASN A 20 8.35 -17.65 0.82
N ASP A 21 8.92 -17.26 1.95
CA ASP A 21 9.60 -18.19 2.85
C ASP A 21 8.66 -18.88 3.86
N GLY A 22 7.36 -18.59 3.76
CA GLY A 22 6.35 -19.16 4.66
C GLY A 22 6.11 -18.35 5.91
N SER A 23 6.91 -17.34 6.19
CA SER A 23 6.69 -16.49 7.37
C SER A 23 5.55 -15.50 7.13
N THR A 24 5.00 -14.99 8.22
CA THR A 24 3.92 -14.00 8.16
C THR A 24 4.49 -12.60 8.39
N ARG A 25 4.02 -11.64 7.58
CA ARG A 25 4.39 -10.24 7.72
C ARG A 25 3.13 -9.40 7.87
N GLN A 26 3.16 -8.45 8.80
CA GLN A 26 2.14 -7.42 8.89
C GLN A 26 2.53 -6.27 7.98
N MET A 27 1.53 -5.73 7.27
CA MET A 27 1.75 -4.62 6.36
C MET A 27 0.69 -3.55 6.59
N ARG A 28 1.14 -2.31 6.64
CA ARG A 28 0.25 -1.14 6.61
C ARG A 28 0.33 -0.55 5.23
N PHE A 29 -0.80 -0.29 4.63
CA PHE A 29 -0.81 0.15 3.25
C PHE A 29 -2.00 1.05 2.93
N LEU A 30 -1.87 1.79 1.85
CA LEU A 30 -2.94 2.61 1.29
C LEU A 30 -3.38 2.00 -0.03
N LYS A 31 -4.67 2.09 -0.30
CA LYS A 31 -5.19 1.80 -1.64
C LYS A 31 -4.66 2.84 -2.62
N GLU A 32 -4.50 2.46 -3.88
CA GLU A 32 -3.99 3.37 -4.90
C GLU A 32 -4.81 4.66 -4.96
N SER A 33 -6.14 4.54 -4.88
CA SER A 33 -7.04 5.68 -4.96
C SER A 33 -6.89 6.67 -3.80
N ALA A 34 -6.33 6.22 -2.67
CA ALA A 34 -6.13 7.08 -1.50
C ALA A 34 -4.85 7.90 -1.58
N VAL A 35 -3.93 7.54 -2.47
CA VAL A 35 -2.64 8.22 -2.60
C VAL A 35 -2.84 9.44 -3.50
N PRO A 36 -2.28 10.62 -3.13
CA PRO A 36 -2.39 11.81 -3.97
C PRO A 36 -1.86 11.57 -5.38
N GLN A 37 -2.52 12.16 -6.36
CA GLN A 37 -2.17 11.95 -7.76
C GLN A 37 -0.73 12.35 -8.08
N SER A 38 -0.19 13.35 -7.40
CA SER A 38 1.18 13.78 -7.59
C SER A 38 2.20 12.69 -7.23
N LEU A 39 1.84 11.80 -6.30
CA LEU A 39 2.66 10.65 -5.96
C LEU A 39 2.43 9.47 -6.89
N ARG A 40 1.28 9.41 -7.54
CA ARG A 40 0.94 8.32 -8.45
C ARG A 40 1.50 8.52 -9.86
N GLY A 41 1.90 9.74 -10.19
CA GLY A 41 2.24 10.11 -11.56
C GLY A 41 3.38 9.31 -12.19
N THR A 42 4.29 8.80 -11.38
CA THR A 42 5.40 7.98 -11.84
C THR A 42 5.29 6.54 -11.33
N GLY A 43 4.18 6.21 -10.69
CA GLY A 43 3.97 4.89 -10.12
C GLY A 43 3.92 3.83 -11.21
N ILE A 44 4.43 2.65 -10.87
CA ILE A 44 4.31 1.49 -11.73
C ILE A 44 2.85 1.11 -11.78
N LYS A 45 2.26 1.17 -12.97
CA LYS A 45 0.91 0.65 -13.20
C LYS A 45 1.05 -0.67 -13.91
N PRO A 46 1.00 -1.80 -13.20
CA PRO A 46 0.98 -3.09 -13.86
C PRO A 46 -0.27 -3.15 -14.74
N ARG A 47 -0.08 -3.47 -16.01
CA ARG A 47 -1.20 -3.46 -16.97
C ARG A 47 -2.15 -4.63 -16.78
N TYR A 48 -1.67 -5.69 -16.14
CA TYR A 48 -2.43 -6.92 -16.04
C TYR A 48 -2.37 -7.43 -14.61
N LEU A 49 -3.27 -6.88 -13.80
CA LEU A 49 -3.53 -7.46 -12.50
C LEU A 49 -4.84 -8.20 -12.58
N ASP A 50 -4.83 -9.46 -12.18
CA ASP A 50 -6.06 -10.20 -12.03
C ASP A 50 -6.77 -9.75 -10.75
N SER A 51 -7.95 -10.31 -10.49
CA SER A 51 -8.75 -9.93 -9.32
C SER A 51 -8.08 -10.24 -7.98
N LYS A 52 -7.03 -11.05 -7.99
CA LYS A 52 -6.32 -11.46 -6.77
C LYS A 52 -5.21 -10.49 -6.38
N HIS A 53 -4.76 -9.66 -7.29
CA HIS A 53 -3.64 -8.75 -7.08
C HIS A 53 -4.13 -7.31 -7.10
N GLU A 54 -3.55 -6.50 -6.25
CA GLU A 54 -3.89 -5.09 -6.14
C GLU A 54 -2.63 -4.29 -5.90
N VAL A 55 -2.50 -3.16 -6.60
CA VAL A 55 -1.40 -2.23 -6.35
C VAL A 55 -1.74 -1.41 -5.12
N VAL A 56 -0.86 -1.43 -4.13
CA VAL A 56 -1.02 -0.66 -2.90
C VAL A 56 0.27 0.08 -2.59
N PHE A 57 0.16 1.12 -1.77
CA PHE A 57 1.32 1.85 -1.30
C PHE A 57 1.67 1.34 0.09
N ASP A 58 2.85 0.72 0.21
CA ASP A 58 3.35 0.16 1.46
C ASP A 58 3.95 1.28 2.30
N LEU A 59 3.30 1.61 3.41
CA LEU A 59 3.76 2.68 4.28
C LEU A 59 5.06 2.34 5.00
N ASP A 60 5.30 1.07 5.29
CA ASP A 60 6.50 0.66 6.00
C ASP A 60 7.73 0.68 5.09
N GLN A 61 7.54 0.40 3.81
CA GLN A 61 8.62 0.43 2.82
C GLN A 61 8.66 1.72 2.02
N ASN A 62 7.67 2.59 2.21
CA ASN A 62 7.55 3.86 1.49
C ASN A 62 7.62 3.65 -0.02
N GLY A 63 6.87 2.70 -0.52
CA GLY A 63 6.89 2.37 -1.95
C GLY A 63 5.70 1.56 -2.40
N TRP A 64 5.56 1.47 -3.71
CA TRP A 64 4.48 0.71 -4.32
C TRP A 64 4.75 -0.78 -4.27
N ARG A 65 3.71 -1.56 -4.01
CA ARG A 65 3.78 -3.02 -3.94
C ARG A 65 2.55 -3.62 -4.58
N VAL A 66 2.68 -4.86 -5.01
CA VAL A 66 1.54 -5.66 -5.47
C VAL A 66 1.10 -6.53 -4.30
N PHE A 67 -0.14 -6.36 -3.90
CA PHE A 67 -0.74 -7.11 -2.80
C PHE A 67 -1.50 -8.30 -3.38
N ASN A 68 -1.20 -9.49 -2.86
CA ASN A 68 -1.85 -10.71 -3.32
C ASN A 68 -2.89 -11.15 -2.30
N HIS A 69 -4.16 -11.07 -2.67
CA HIS A 69 -5.27 -11.41 -1.77
C HIS A 69 -5.32 -12.88 -1.40
N ASP A 70 -4.73 -13.76 -2.20
CA ASP A 70 -4.67 -15.19 -1.89
C ASP A 70 -3.71 -15.52 -0.76
N ARG A 71 -2.80 -14.60 -0.45
CA ARG A 71 -1.80 -14.81 0.60
C ARG A 71 -2.15 -14.10 1.91
N VAL A 72 -3.34 -13.55 2.00
CA VAL A 72 -3.81 -12.85 3.19
C VAL A 72 -4.19 -13.86 4.25
N VAL A 73 -3.63 -13.70 5.45
CA VAL A 73 -3.97 -14.55 6.60
C VAL A 73 -5.30 -14.13 7.18
N ASP A 74 -5.47 -12.82 7.39
CA ASP A 74 -6.69 -12.22 7.91
C ASP A 74 -7.16 -11.13 6.97
N GLN A 75 -8.46 -10.91 6.88
CA GLN A 75 -9.00 -9.80 6.11
C GLN A 75 -8.41 -8.48 6.62
N PRO A 76 -7.88 -7.64 5.74
CA PRO A 76 -7.34 -6.36 6.16
C PRO A 76 -8.41 -5.49 6.80
N THR A 77 -8.06 -4.87 7.91
CA THR A 77 -8.89 -3.87 8.56
C THR A 77 -8.36 -2.48 8.21
N HIS A 78 -9.20 -1.47 8.33
CA HIS A 78 -8.75 -0.12 8.04
C HIS A 78 -9.25 0.86 9.09
N THR A 79 -8.46 1.91 9.29
CA THR A 79 -8.84 3.04 10.13
C THR A 79 -8.49 4.32 9.38
N ARG A 80 -9.34 5.33 9.51
CA ARG A 80 -9.05 6.62 8.91
C ARG A 80 -8.11 7.39 9.81
N GLN A 81 -7.00 7.83 9.26
CA GLN A 81 -5.99 8.53 10.04
C GLN A 81 -5.15 9.43 9.14
N GLU A 82 -4.42 10.33 9.76
CA GLU A 82 -3.49 11.19 9.05
C GLU A 82 -2.26 10.40 8.65
N VAL A 83 -1.85 10.55 7.41
CA VAL A 83 -0.72 9.84 6.82
C VAL A 83 0.27 10.86 6.29
N THR A 84 1.55 10.63 6.55
CA THR A 84 2.64 11.45 6.01
C THR A 84 3.53 10.56 5.15
N ILE A 85 3.71 10.97 3.90
CA ILE A 85 4.54 10.24 2.94
C ILE A 85 5.63 11.17 2.45
N ASN A 86 6.86 10.68 2.44
CA ASN A 86 7.99 11.39 1.84
C ASN A 86 8.07 11.02 0.37
N GLY A 87 7.89 12.01 -0.46
CA GLY A 87 7.95 11.84 -1.90
C GLY A 87 9.32 12.11 -2.51
#